data_7b7d957d0c651b09979937d8cddc2dfb
#
_entry.id   7b7d957d0c651b09979937d8cddc2dfb
#
_cell.length_a   1.000
_cell.length_b   1.000
_cell.length_c   1.000
_cell.angle_alpha   90.00
_cell.angle_beta   90.00
_cell.angle_gamma   90.00
#
_symmetry.space_group_name_H-M   'P 1'
#
loop_
_entity.id
_entity.type
_entity.pdbx_description
1 polymer ?
#
loop_
_entity_poly.entity_id
_entity_poly.type
_entity_poly.pdbx_seq_one_letter_code
_entity_poly.pdbx_strand_id
1 'polypeptide(L)'
;MAPARLYAIIDVEFCESRGLDVLDFAREVCAARPACIQLRAKHNTPSDTLELLRSLIALARPHEIQLYANDRPDLALLAGADGVHVGQNDLPVSLVRKSAPNLRVGVSTHNESQLSEALELRPDYVAIGPIYSTLTKQDAEPSIGIDGLVLAAQLARAARIPLVAIGGIDHSRARQVAAHADLIAVISALLPPSGRLQDVRAHVEEFIANLDPS
;
A
#
# COMPACT_ATOMS: atom_id res chain seq x y z
N MET A 1 18.56 11.74 5.20
CA MET A 1 17.98 10.43 5.56
C MET A 1 17.52 9.76 4.28
N ALA A 2 17.73 8.45 4.12
CA ALA A 2 17.12 7.70 3.03
C ALA A 2 15.59 7.85 3.10
N PRO A 3 14.88 7.87 1.96
CA PRO A 3 13.42 7.93 1.97
C PRO A 3 12.86 6.67 2.63
N ALA A 4 11.82 6.85 3.47
CA ALA A 4 11.13 5.72 4.07
C ALA A 4 10.64 4.74 2.99
N ARG A 5 10.67 3.44 3.28
CA ARG A 5 10.28 2.37 2.33
C ARG A 5 8.97 1.70 2.68
N LEU A 6 8.27 2.25 3.67
CA LEU A 6 6.98 1.74 4.11
C LEU A 6 5.84 2.33 3.26
N TYR A 7 5.00 1.45 2.73
CA TYR A 7 3.71 1.74 2.13
C TYR A 7 2.62 1.30 3.13
N ALA A 8 2.07 2.24 3.89
CA ALA A 8 1.09 1.92 4.91
C ALA A 8 -0.34 1.89 4.32
N ILE A 9 -1.06 0.78 4.48
CA ILE A 9 -2.45 0.67 4.04
C ILE A 9 -3.37 0.86 5.24
N ILE A 10 -4.11 1.97 5.24
CA ILE A 10 -5.18 2.26 6.19
C ILE A 10 -6.44 1.55 5.68
N ASP A 11 -6.71 0.41 6.26
CA ASP A 11 -7.84 -0.45 5.90
C ASP A 11 -8.98 -0.23 6.91
N VAL A 12 -10.12 0.24 6.42
CA VAL A 12 -11.26 0.63 7.27
C VAL A 12 -11.79 -0.58 8.03
N GLU A 13 -12.01 -1.71 7.34
CA GLU A 13 -12.56 -2.92 7.96
C GLU A 13 -11.59 -3.48 9.02
N PHE A 14 -10.29 -3.38 8.77
CA PHE A 14 -9.28 -3.77 9.78
C PHE A 14 -9.38 -2.89 11.02
N CYS A 15 -9.44 -1.57 10.88
CA CYS A 15 -9.58 -0.64 12.00
C CYS A 15 -10.87 -0.92 12.79
N GLU A 16 -12.01 -1.04 12.10
CA GLU A 16 -13.31 -1.35 12.72
C GLU A 16 -13.29 -2.67 13.49
N SER A 17 -12.68 -3.73 12.91
CA SER A 17 -12.56 -5.04 13.56
C SER A 17 -11.72 -5.01 14.84
N ARG A 18 -10.93 -3.96 15.03
CA ARG A 18 -10.07 -3.73 16.20
C ARG A 18 -10.62 -2.65 17.13
N GLY A 19 -11.79 -2.09 16.82
CA GLY A 19 -12.38 -0.99 17.60
C GLY A 19 -11.59 0.31 17.55
N LEU A 20 -10.83 0.53 16.46
CA LEU A 20 -10.01 1.72 16.25
C LEU A 20 -10.77 2.73 15.39
N ASP A 21 -10.71 4.01 15.76
CA ASP A 21 -11.10 5.08 14.85
C ASP A 21 -10.06 5.19 13.72
N VAL A 22 -10.54 5.23 12.47
CA VAL A 22 -9.71 5.21 11.26
C VAL A 22 -8.79 6.44 11.18
N LEU A 23 -9.31 7.63 11.54
CA LEU A 23 -8.56 8.87 11.44
C LEU A 23 -7.54 9.01 12.58
N ASP A 24 -7.86 8.54 13.77
CA ASP A 24 -6.92 8.52 14.88
C ASP A 24 -5.77 7.54 14.61
N PHE A 25 -6.10 6.34 14.08
CA PHE A 25 -5.08 5.38 13.65
C PHE A 25 -4.19 5.97 12.54
N ALA A 26 -4.78 6.56 11.50
CA ALA A 26 -4.04 7.18 10.40
C ALA A 26 -3.15 8.33 10.87
N ARG A 27 -3.59 9.12 11.87
CA ARG A 27 -2.78 10.20 12.46
C ARG A 27 -1.48 9.66 13.06
N GLU A 28 -1.56 8.59 13.84
CA GLU A 28 -0.38 7.97 14.43
C GLU A 28 0.56 7.35 13.36
N VAL A 29 -0.02 6.72 12.33
CA VAL A 29 0.76 6.20 11.20
C VAL A 29 1.44 7.32 10.42
N CYS A 30 0.75 8.42 10.11
CA CYS A 30 1.33 9.57 9.41
C CYS A 30 2.45 10.24 10.22
N ALA A 31 2.31 10.30 11.55
CA ALA A 31 3.35 10.86 12.42
C ALA A 31 4.68 10.08 12.35
N ALA A 32 4.64 8.77 12.00
CA ALA A 32 5.82 7.94 11.76
C ALA A 32 6.44 8.16 10.36
N ARG A 33 5.82 8.94 9.48
CA ARG A 33 6.31 9.35 8.14
C ARG A 33 6.62 8.16 7.21
N PRO A 34 5.65 7.29 6.88
CA PRO A 34 5.82 6.31 5.80
C PRO A 34 6.05 7.02 4.45
N ALA A 35 6.57 6.29 3.45
CA ALA A 35 6.75 6.83 2.09
C ALA A 35 5.42 7.24 1.45
N CYS A 36 4.40 6.41 1.64
CA CYS A 36 3.05 6.69 1.18
C CYS A 36 2.02 5.95 2.02
N ILE A 37 0.78 6.40 1.93
CA ILE A 37 -0.37 5.73 2.53
C ILE A 37 -1.43 5.42 1.46
N GLN A 38 -2.24 4.40 1.70
CA GLN A 38 -3.41 4.07 0.88
C GLN A 38 -4.63 3.97 1.78
N LEU A 39 -5.74 4.59 1.39
CA LEU A 39 -7.04 4.30 1.99
C LEU A 39 -7.69 3.11 1.28
N ARG A 40 -7.99 2.06 2.03
CA ARG A 40 -8.77 0.92 1.58
C ARG A 40 -10.09 0.87 2.34
N ALA A 41 -11.21 1.17 1.64
CA ALA A 41 -12.58 1.29 2.17
C ALA A 41 -13.54 0.53 1.23
N LYS A 42 -13.56 -0.80 1.35
CA LYS A 42 -14.27 -1.68 0.40
C LYS A 42 -15.79 -1.64 0.54
N HIS A 43 -16.29 -1.42 1.75
CA HIS A 43 -17.72 -1.50 2.07
C HIS A 43 -18.35 -0.14 2.42
N ASN A 44 -17.57 0.93 2.39
CA ASN A 44 -18.06 2.29 2.63
C ASN A 44 -18.81 2.82 1.42
N THR A 45 -19.76 3.74 1.66
CA THR A 45 -20.40 4.47 0.57
C THR A 45 -19.39 5.35 -0.17
N PRO A 46 -19.62 5.72 -1.45
CA PRO A 46 -18.74 6.65 -2.15
C PRO A 46 -18.59 8.00 -1.44
N SER A 47 -19.64 8.49 -0.80
CA SER A 47 -19.60 9.73 -0.02
C SER A 47 -18.67 9.62 1.18
N ASP A 48 -18.83 8.57 2.00
CA ASP A 48 -18.01 8.35 3.18
C ASP A 48 -16.53 8.13 2.79
N THR A 49 -16.29 7.36 1.72
CA THR A 49 -14.92 7.15 1.18
C THR A 49 -14.29 8.47 0.75
N LEU A 50 -15.05 9.36 0.08
CA LEU A 50 -14.56 10.67 -0.34
C LEU A 50 -14.20 11.56 0.86
N GLU A 51 -15.01 11.56 1.91
CA GLU A 51 -14.76 12.30 3.15
C GLU A 51 -13.51 11.77 3.88
N LEU A 52 -13.37 10.44 3.98
CA LEU A 52 -12.18 9.80 4.55
C LEU A 52 -10.91 10.15 3.73
N LEU A 53 -10.96 10.08 2.40
CA LEU A 53 -9.83 10.47 1.55
C LEU A 53 -9.40 11.91 1.82
N ARG A 54 -10.34 12.85 1.87
CA ARG A 54 -10.04 14.28 2.15
C ARG A 54 -9.42 14.47 3.53
N SER A 55 -9.94 13.77 4.53
CA SER A 55 -9.42 13.80 5.90
C SER A 55 -8.00 13.23 5.98
N LEU A 56 -7.74 12.09 5.30
CA LEU A 56 -6.41 11.50 5.25
C LEU A 56 -5.41 12.37 4.48
N ILE A 57 -5.82 13.03 3.40
CA ILE A 57 -4.98 14.00 2.68
C ILE A 57 -4.56 15.13 3.62
N ALA A 58 -5.48 15.65 4.43
CA ALA A 58 -5.18 16.69 5.39
C ALA A 58 -4.17 16.23 6.46
N LEU A 59 -4.22 14.97 6.88
CA LEU A 59 -3.24 14.36 7.81
C LEU A 59 -1.89 14.09 7.15
N ALA A 60 -1.87 13.63 5.89
CA ALA A 60 -0.66 13.21 5.18
C ALA A 60 0.18 14.40 4.67
N ARG A 61 -0.48 15.45 4.18
CA ARG A 61 0.14 16.62 3.52
C ARG A 61 1.21 17.33 4.36
N PRO A 62 1.02 17.57 5.67
CA PRO A 62 2.05 18.22 6.51
C PRO A 62 3.34 17.40 6.63
N HIS A 63 3.29 16.10 6.35
CA HIS A 63 4.41 15.17 6.41
C HIS A 63 4.98 14.83 5.02
N GLU A 64 4.46 15.45 3.95
CA GLU A 64 4.83 15.18 2.55
C GLU A 64 4.59 13.71 2.13
N ILE A 65 3.62 13.03 2.75
CA ILE A 65 3.25 11.64 2.48
C ILE A 65 2.27 11.62 1.30
N GLN A 66 2.55 10.78 0.29
CA GLN A 66 1.64 10.56 -0.83
C GLN A 66 0.45 9.71 -0.40
N LEU A 67 -0.75 10.09 -0.84
CA LEU A 67 -1.98 9.33 -0.61
C LEU A 67 -2.50 8.68 -1.88
N TYR A 68 -2.78 7.39 -1.80
CA TYR A 68 -3.43 6.61 -2.85
C TYR A 68 -4.83 6.16 -2.42
N ALA A 69 -5.81 6.25 -3.33
CA ALA A 69 -7.11 5.61 -3.15
C ALA A 69 -7.06 4.16 -3.67
N ASN A 70 -7.78 3.26 -3.00
CA ASN A 70 -7.92 1.88 -3.47
C ASN A 70 -9.08 1.78 -4.48
N ASP A 71 -8.87 1.19 -5.67
CA ASP A 71 -9.83 0.82 -6.73
C ASP A 71 -10.63 1.97 -7.37
N ARG A 72 -10.67 3.17 -6.77
CA ARG A 72 -11.60 4.25 -7.11
C ARG A 72 -10.88 5.50 -7.65
N PRO A 73 -10.48 5.51 -8.95
CA PRO A 73 -9.83 6.67 -9.57
C PRO A 73 -10.71 7.91 -9.60
N ASP A 74 -12.03 7.75 -9.68
CA ASP A 74 -13.00 8.83 -9.60
C ASP A 74 -12.96 9.55 -8.25
N LEU A 75 -12.94 8.79 -7.15
CA LEU A 75 -12.85 9.36 -5.79
C LEU A 75 -11.45 9.92 -5.52
N ALA A 76 -10.40 9.27 -6.02
CA ALA A 76 -9.03 9.80 -5.95
C ALA A 76 -8.94 11.20 -6.57
N LEU A 77 -9.50 11.35 -7.77
CA LEU A 77 -9.53 12.64 -8.49
C LEU A 77 -10.35 13.70 -7.74
N LEU A 78 -11.55 13.35 -7.27
CA LEU A 78 -12.45 14.27 -6.55
C LEU A 78 -11.90 14.68 -5.18
N ALA A 79 -11.13 13.83 -4.53
CA ALA A 79 -10.48 14.14 -3.26
C ALA A 79 -9.19 14.95 -3.43
N GLY A 80 -8.55 14.91 -4.59
CA GLY A 80 -7.22 15.47 -4.82
C GLY A 80 -6.10 14.58 -4.25
N ALA A 81 -6.28 13.26 -4.30
CA ALA A 81 -5.25 12.27 -3.95
C ALA A 81 -4.11 12.27 -4.98
N ASP A 82 -2.94 11.77 -4.59
CA ASP A 82 -1.76 11.70 -5.46
C ASP A 82 -1.86 10.56 -6.49
N GLY A 83 -2.64 9.53 -6.17
CA GLY A 83 -2.78 8.38 -7.05
C GLY A 83 -3.92 7.43 -6.68
N VAL A 84 -3.99 6.37 -7.47
CA VAL A 84 -4.90 5.24 -7.27
C VAL A 84 -4.15 3.92 -7.39
N HIS A 85 -4.54 2.94 -6.60
CA HIS A 85 -4.08 1.57 -6.70
C HIS A 85 -5.22 0.69 -7.19
N VAL A 86 -5.02 -0.04 -8.29
CA VAL A 86 -6.03 -0.89 -8.91
C VAL A 86 -5.61 -2.36 -8.94
N GLY A 87 -6.56 -3.25 -8.80
CA GLY A 87 -6.39 -4.69 -8.95
C GLY A 87 -6.71 -5.18 -10.37
N GLN A 88 -6.66 -6.51 -10.55
CA GLN A 88 -6.85 -7.17 -11.85
C GLN A 88 -8.28 -7.03 -12.41
N ASN A 89 -9.27 -6.88 -11.53
CA ASN A 89 -10.69 -6.77 -11.88
C ASN A 89 -11.23 -5.33 -11.84
N ASP A 90 -10.35 -4.36 -11.57
CA ASP A 90 -10.71 -2.94 -11.50
C ASP A 90 -10.55 -2.25 -12.86
N LEU A 91 -10.69 -0.92 -12.90
CA LEU A 91 -10.50 -0.16 -14.13
C LEU A 91 -9.07 -0.33 -14.68
N PRO A 92 -8.90 -0.72 -15.96
CA PRO A 92 -7.58 -0.86 -16.56
C PRO A 92 -6.78 0.44 -16.52
N VAL A 93 -5.46 0.33 -16.35
CA VAL A 93 -4.50 1.46 -16.29
C VAL A 93 -4.73 2.45 -17.45
N SER A 94 -4.96 1.95 -18.66
CA SER A 94 -5.19 2.79 -19.86
C SER A 94 -6.42 3.68 -19.72
N LEU A 95 -7.49 3.19 -19.11
CA LEU A 95 -8.71 3.96 -18.87
C LEU A 95 -8.52 4.94 -17.71
N VAL A 96 -7.82 4.56 -16.64
CA VAL A 96 -7.48 5.47 -15.55
C VAL A 96 -6.67 6.65 -16.09
N ARG A 97 -5.60 6.39 -16.85
CA ARG A 97 -4.76 7.45 -17.44
C ARG A 97 -5.53 8.37 -18.40
N LYS A 98 -6.54 7.84 -19.11
CA LYS A 98 -7.40 8.63 -20.01
C LYS A 98 -8.33 9.57 -19.23
N SER A 99 -8.90 9.09 -18.11
CA SER A 99 -9.88 9.86 -17.31
C SER A 99 -9.22 10.76 -16.26
N ALA A 100 -8.05 10.36 -15.75
CA ALA A 100 -7.34 11.05 -14.68
C ALA A 100 -5.82 11.06 -14.96
N PRO A 101 -5.34 11.78 -15.98
CA PRO A 101 -3.97 11.72 -16.50
C PRO A 101 -2.91 12.15 -15.47
N ASN A 102 -3.29 12.91 -14.46
CA ASN A 102 -2.38 13.40 -13.42
C ASN A 102 -2.27 12.47 -12.21
N LEU A 103 -3.14 11.45 -12.11
CA LEU A 103 -3.03 10.48 -11.02
C LEU A 103 -1.89 9.49 -11.29
N ARG A 104 -1.11 9.21 -10.27
CA ARG A 104 -0.21 8.05 -10.25
C ARG A 104 -1.04 6.77 -10.19
N VAL A 105 -0.62 5.74 -10.92
CA VAL A 105 -1.36 4.48 -10.99
C VAL A 105 -0.46 3.33 -10.54
N GLY A 106 -0.85 2.66 -9.45
CA GLY A 106 -0.26 1.41 -9.02
C GLY A 106 -1.13 0.22 -9.41
N VAL A 107 -0.53 -0.93 -9.67
CA VAL A 107 -1.24 -2.15 -10.09
C VAL A 107 -0.85 -3.33 -9.22
N SER A 108 -1.86 -4.04 -8.68
CA SER A 108 -1.68 -5.33 -8.00
C SER A 108 -1.47 -6.46 -8.99
N THR A 109 -0.52 -7.34 -8.69
CA THR A 109 -0.26 -8.58 -9.42
C THR A 109 -0.02 -9.74 -8.45
N HIS A 110 -0.30 -10.98 -8.87
CA HIS A 110 -0.25 -12.16 -8.01
C HIS A 110 0.65 -13.27 -8.53
N ASN A 111 1.11 -13.15 -9.77
CA ASN A 111 1.99 -14.12 -10.43
C ASN A 111 2.80 -13.42 -11.54
N GLU A 112 3.73 -14.17 -12.15
CA GLU A 112 4.63 -13.67 -13.18
C GLU A 112 3.91 -13.19 -14.46
N SER A 113 2.84 -13.87 -14.89
CA SER A 113 2.08 -13.48 -16.08
C SER A 113 1.43 -12.12 -15.88
N GLN A 114 0.68 -11.95 -14.78
CA GLN A 114 0.04 -10.68 -14.44
C GLN A 114 1.06 -9.55 -14.27
N LEU A 115 2.23 -9.85 -13.67
CA LEU A 115 3.30 -8.86 -13.51
C LEU A 115 3.83 -8.43 -14.88
N SER A 116 4.12 -9.35 -15.79
CA SER A 116 4.62 -9.04 -17.12
C SER A 116 3.65 -8.20 -17.92
N GLU A 117 2.36 -8.55 -17.91
CA GLU A 117 1.29 -7.79 -18.56
C GLU A 117 1.15 -6.38 -17.95
N ALA A 118 1.22 -6.26 -16.61
CA ALA A 118 1.15 -4.97 -15.92
C ALA A 118 2.34 -4.07 -16.27
N LEU A 119 3.56 -4.62 -16.38
CA LEU A 119 4.75 -3.87 -16.74
C LEU A 119 4.69 -3.27 -18.16
N GLU A 120 4.02 -3.95 -19.11
CA GLU A 120 3.79 -3.42 -20.46
C GLU A 120 2.92 -2.15 -20.46
N LEU A 121 1.98 -2.04 -19.51
CA LEU A 121 1.11 -0.87 -19.36
C LEU A 121 1.80 0.35 -18.73
N ARG A 122 3.06 0.20 -18.30
CA ARG A 122 3.87 1.25 -17.69
C ARG A 122 3.17 2.00 -16.55
N PRO A 123 2.70 1.31 -15.49
CA PRO A 123 2.18 1.98 -14.31
C PRO A 123 3.31 2.73 -13.56
N ASP A 124 2.94 3.56 -12.58
CA ASP A 124 3.93 4.27 -11.75
C ASP A 124 4.61 3.33 -10.75
N TYR A 125 3.97 2.23 -10.38
CA TYR A 125 4.55 1.09 -9.67
C TYR A 125 3.71 -0.17 -9.86
N VAL A 126 4.30 -1.33 -9.63
CA VAL A 126 3.60 -2.62 -9.55
C VAL A 126 3.71 -3.18 -8.13
N ALA A 127 2.64 -3.81 -7.65
CA ALA A 127 2.66 -4.54 -6.39
C ALA A 127 2.53 -6.03 -6.67
N ILE A 128 3.36 -6.83 -6.00
CA ILE A 128 3.37 -8.29 -6.11
C ILE A 128 3.07 -8.95 -4.76
N GLY A 129 2.19 -9.93 -4.77
CA GLY A 129 1.88 -10.70 -3.56
C GLY A 129 0.60 -11.54 -3.67
N PRO A 130 0.32 -12.33 -2.63
CA PRO A 130 0.96 -12.27 -1.31
C PRO A 130 2.34 -12.96 -1.28
N ILE A 131 3.30 -12.33 -0.59
CA ILE A 131 4.63 -12.94 -0.41
C ILE A 131 4.55 -14.12 0.55
N TYR A 132 3.81 -13.95 1.65
CA TYR A 132 3.51 -15.00 2.62
C TYR A 132 1.99 -15.15 2.78
N SER A 133 1.55 -16.28 3.30
CA SER A 133 0.13 -16.48 3.61
C SER A 133 -0.40 -15.38 4.53
N THR A 134 -1.60 -14.88 4.23
CA THR A 134 -2.24 -13.79 4.97
C THR A 134 -3.71 -14.08 5.21
N LEU A 135 -4.22 -13.64 6.34
CA LEU A 135 -5.64 -13.71 6.71
C LEU A 135 -6.37 -12.37 6.52
N THR A 136 -5.66 -11.31 6.13
CA THR A 136 -6.21 -9.96 6.01
C THR A 136 -7.16 -9.80 4.81
N LYS A 137 -6.99 -10.60 3.76
CA LYS A 137 -7.93 -10.70 2.62
C LYS A 137 -8.58 -12.07 2.62
N GLN A 138 -9.92 -12.13 2.51
CA GLN A 138 -10.68 -13.40 2.51
C GLN A 138 -10.37 -14.27 1.30
N ASP A 139 -10.11 -13.66 0.11
CA ASP A 139 -9.79 -14.33 -1.15
C ASP A 139 -8.31 -14.14 -1.51
N ALA A 140 -7.40 -14.48 -0.57
CA ALA A 140 -5.98 -14.34 -0.83
C ALA A 140 -5.51 -15.41 -1.82
N GLU A 141 -4.84 -14.98 -2.89
CA GLU A 141 -4.13 -15.85 -3.83
C GLU A 141 -3.02 -16.65 -3.13
N PRO A 142 -2.55 -17.77 -3.71
CA PRO A 142 -1.41 -18.52 -3.19
C PRO A 142 -0.18 -17.64 -2.99
N SER A 143 0.55 -17.83 -1.90
CA SER A 143 1.77 -17.07 -1.63
C SER A 143 2.89 -17.45 -2.61
N ILE A 144 3.59 -16.44 -3.16
CA ILE A 144 4.66 -16.65 -4.13
C ILE A 144 6.04 -16.89 -3.48
N GLY A 145 6.19 -16.62 -2.18
CA GLY A 145 7.44 -16.77 -1.45
C GLY A 145 8.52 -15.76 -1.86
N ILE A 146 9.70 -15.93 -1.27
CA ILE A 146 10.86 -15.07 -1.58
C ILE A 146 11.39 -15.34 -2.99
N ASP A 147 11.37 -16.57 -3.48
CA ASP A 147 11.85 -16.88 -4.82
C ASP A 147 11.01 -16.18 -5.89
N GLY A 148 9.68 -16.17 -5.74
CA GLY A 148 8.78 -15.42 -6.61
C GLY A 148 9.01 -13.90 -6.52
N LEU A 149 9.32 -13.37 -5.34
CA LEU A 149 9.68 -11.97 -5.17
C LEU A 149 11.01 -11.61 -5.88
N VAL A 150 12.02 -12.46 -5.79
CA VAL A 150 13.31 -12.25 -6.48
C VAL A 150 13.12 -12.18 -7.99
N LEU A 151 12.32 -13.08 -8.57
CA LEU A 151 11.97 -13.05 -9.99
C LEU A 151 11.22 -11.77 -10.35
N ALA A 152 10.21 -11.40 -9.57
CA ALA A 152 9.45 -10.16 -9.77
C ALA A 152 10.35 -8.92 -9.73
N ALA A 153 11.32 -8.88 -8.82
CA ALA A 153 12.30 -7.80 -8.72
C ALA A 153 13.17 -7.68 -9.97
N GLN A 154 13.58 -8.79 -10.58
CA GLN A 154 14.34 -8.78 -11.82
C GLN A 154 13.54 -8.20 -12.99
N LEU A 155 12.27 -8.62 -13.13
CA LEU A 155 11.36 -8.14 -14.18
C LEU A 155 11.06 -6.64 -14.02
N ALA A 156 10.69 -6.20 -12.81
CA ALA A 156 10.38 -4.81 -12.50
C ALA A 156 11.60 -3.89 -12.73
N ARG A 157 12.80 -4.33 -12.31
CA ARG A 157 14.07 -3.61 -12.55
C ARG A 157 14.38 -3.49 -14.03
N ALA A 158 14.20 -4.56 -14.81
CA ALA A 158 14.41 -4.54 -16.27
C ALA A 158 13.46 -3.54 -16.94
N ALA A 159 12.22 -3.44 -16.48
CA ALA A 159 11.22 -2.48 -16.94
C ALA A 159 11.44 -1.06 -16.39
N ARG A 160 12.30 -0.88 -15.38
CA ARG A 160 12.51 0.37 -14.62
C ARG A 160 11.22 0.89 -13.96
N ILE A 161 10.43 -0.01 -13.41
CA ILE A 161 9.20 0.28 -12.68
C ILE A 161 9.39 -0.13 -11.23
N PRO A 162 9.09 0.74 -10.24
CA PRO A 162 9.20 0.40 -8.82
C PRO A 162 8.34 -0.79 -8.44
N LEU A 163 8.90 -1.68 -7.59
CA LEU A 163 8.24 -2.87 -7.07
C LEU A 163 7.81 -2.68 -5.62
N VAL A 164 6.54 -2.94 -5.34
CA VAL A 164 5.97 -3.02 -3.99
C VAL A 164 5.73 -4.48 -3.64
N ALA A 165 6.26 -4.95 -2.50
CA ALA A 165 5.95 -6.28 -1.97
C ALA A 165 4.84 -6.19 -0.91
N ILE A 166 3.86 -7.11 -0.98
CA ILE A 166 2.71 -7.14 -0.06
C ILE A 166 2.33 -8.57 0.32
N GLY A 167 1.69 -8.71 1.47
CA GLY A 167 1.03 -9.94 1.94
C GLY A 167 1.85 -10.74 2.94
N GLY A 168 1.33 -10.81 4.19
CA GLY A 168 1.89 -11.58 5.29
C GLY A 168 3.25 -11.09 5.79
N ILE A 169 3.59 -9.83 5.53
CA ILE A 169 4.87 -9.23 5.95
C ILE A 169 4.69 -8.60 7.31
N ASP A 170 5.46 -9.08 8.28
CA ASP A 170 5.57 -8.57 9.64
C ASP A 170 6.99 -8.07 9.95
N HIS A 171 7.24 -7.60 11.17
CA HIS A 171 8.55 -7.10 11.60
C HIS A 171 9.68 -8.11 11.38
N SER A 172 9.44 -9.42 11.58
CA SER A 172 10.46 -10.47 11.46
C SER A 172 10.86 -10.75 10.02
N ARG A 173 9.92 -10.55 9.07
CA ARG A 173 10.07 -10.82 7.62
C ARG A 173 10.45 -9.57 6.83
N ALA A 174 10.19 -8.39 7.37
CA ALA A 174 10.29 -7.11 6.68
C ALA A 174 11.68 -6.89 6.05
N ARG A 175 12.76 -7.15 6.80
CA ARG A 175 14.14 -6.97 6.33
C ARG A 175 14.50 -7.88 5.14
N GLN A 176 14.07 -9.14 5.16
CA GLN A 176 14.31 -10.08 4.07
C GLN A 176 13.59 -9.64 2.80
N VAL A 177 12.33 -9.20 2.92
CA VAL A 177 11.53 -8.71 1.79
C VAL A 177 12.09 -7.40 1.24
N ALA A 178 12.52 -6.50 2.11
CA ALA A 178 13.10 -5.21 1.74
C ALA A 178 14.41 -5.32 0.93
N ALA A 179 15.12 -6.44 1.00
CA ALA A 179 16.27 -6.70 0.14
C ALA A 179 15.91 -6.81 -1.35
N HIS A 180 14.65 -7.05 -1.70
CA HIS A 180 14.20 -7.36 -3.06
C HIS A 180 13.11 -6.43 -3.62
N ALA A 181 12.50 -5.54 -2.81
CA ALA A 181 11.47 -4.62 -3.26
C ALA A 181 11.83 -3.17 -2.92
N ASP A 182 11.29 -2.20 -3.66
CA ASP A 182 11.52 -0.78 -3.41
C ASP A 182 10.67 -0.28 -2.23
N LEU A 183 9.43 -0.77 -2.12
CA LEU A 183 8.51 -0.46 -1.03
C LEU A 183 7.89 -1.73 -0.46
N ILE A 184 7.55 -1.68 0.82
CA ILE A 184 6.89 -2.77 1.55
C ILE A 184 5.51 -2.30 1.99
N ALA A 185 4.46 -2.95 1.48
CA ALA A 185 3.09 -2.63 1.82
C ALA A 185 2.56 -3.54 2.94
N VAL A 186 1.98 -2.95 3.98
CA VAL A 186 1.40 -3.68 5.11
C VAL A 186 0.09 -3.07 5.57
N ILE A 187 -0.78 -3.91 6.13
CA ILE A 187 -2.03 -3.54 6.83
C ILE A 187 -1.88 -3.84 8.31
N SER A 188 -1.99 -5.11 8.69
CA SER A 188 -2.05 -5.55 10.08
C SER A 188 -0.76 -5.32 10.86
N ALA A 189 0.38 -5.32 10.19
CA ALA A 189 1.69 -5.06 10.82
C ALA A 189 1.88 -3.59 11.26
N LEU A 190 0.97 -2.68 10.92
CA LEU A 190 0.95 -1.31 11.44
C LEU A 190 0.46 -1.24 12.89
N LEU A 191 -0.34 -2.23 13.33
CA LEU A 191 -0.87 -2.26 14.70
C LEU A 191 0.09 -3.05 15.60
N PRO A 192 0.55 -2.47 16.72
CA PRO A 192 1.40 -3.17 17.66
C PRO A 192 0.67 -4.35 18.33
N PRO A 193 1.39 -5.37 18.84
CA PRO A 193 0.79 -6.49 19.56
C PRO A 193 -0.05 -6.07 20.77
N SER A 194 0.24 -4.92 21.38
CA SER A 194 -0.57 -4.35 22.47
C SER A 194 -1.98 -3.95 22.04
N GLY A 195 -2.21 -3.73 20.74
CA GLY A 195 -3.46 -3.22 20.17
C GLY A 195 -3.79 -1.76 20.56
N ARG A 196 -2.88 -1.06 21.27
CA ARG A 196 -3.15 0.29 21.78
C ARG A 196 -2.76 1.35 20.76
N LEU A 197 -3.67 2.29 20.51
CA LEU A 197 -3.47 3.40 19.56
C LEU A 197 -2.21 4.22 19.87
N GLN A 198 -1.97 4.52 21.15
CA GLN A 198 -0.82 5.33 21.59
C GLN A 198 0.56 4.71 21.28
N ASP A 199 0.62 3.40 21.03
CA ASP A 199 1.87 2.69 20.73
C ASP A 199 2.12 2.58 19.21
N VAL A 200 1.13 2.93 18.36
CA VAL A 200 1.17 2.75 16.89
C VAL A 200 2.34 3.52 16.29
N ARG A 201 2.51 4.79 16.62
CA ARG A 201 3.59 5.61 16.05
C ARG A 201 4.95 4.98 16.29
N ALA A 202 5.30 4.66 17.53
CA ALA A 202 6.60 4.08 17.87
C ALA A 202 6.82 2.73 17.18
N HIS A 203 5.76 1.90 17.10
CA HIS A 203 5.79 0.61 16.42
C HIS A 203 6.04 0.75 14.91
N VAL A 204 5.41 1.73 14.25
CA VAL A 204 5.61 2.01 12.83
C VAL A 204 7.00 2.61 12.56
N GLU A 205 7.49 3.50 13.44
CA GLU A 205 8.87 4.01 13.36
C GLU A 205 9.90 2.88 13.45
N GLU A 206 9.70 1.90 14.35
CA GLU A 206 10.54 0.70 14.46
C GLU A 206 10.45 -0.17 13.19
N PHE A 207 9.23 -0.35 12.63
CA PHE A 207 9.06 -1.07 11.37
C PHE A 207 9.84 -0.40 10.24
N ILE A 208 9.74 0.92 10.10
CA ILE A 208 10.47 1.69 9.08
C ILE A 208 11.98 1.51 9.25
N ALA A 209 12.49 1.62 10.47
CA ALA A 209 13.91 1.43 10.76
C ALA A 209 14.41 0.02 10.39
N ASN A 210 13.55 -1.00 10.50
CA ASN A 210 13.88 -2.38 10.15
C ASN A 210 13.91 -2.63 8.62
N LEU A 211 13.33 -1.72 7.80
CA LEU A 211 13.37 -1.82 6.34
C LEU A 211 14.69 -1.34 5.73
N ASP A 212 15.41 -0.47 6.42
CA ASP A 212 16.68 0.07 5.95
C ASP A 212 17.83 -0.73 6.55
N PRO A 213 18.60 -1.49 5.75
CA PRO A 213 19.82 -2.09 6.24
C PRO A 213 20.83 -0.97 6.51
N SER A 214 21.17 -0.78 7.78
CA SER A 214 22.32 0.02 8.22
C SER A 214 23.62 -0.58 7.73
#